data_f0b25ac9f637a789b227da76b9f9cb4e
#
_entry.id   f0b25ac9f637a789b227da76b9f9cb4e
#
_cell.length_a   1.000
_cell.length_b   1.000
_cell.length_c   1.000
_cell.angle_alpha   90.00
_cell.angle_beta   90.00
_cell.angle_gamma   90.00
#
_symmetry.space_group_name_H-M   'P 1'
#
loop_
_entity.id
_entity.type
_entity.pdbx_description
1 polymer ?
#
loop_
_entity_poly.entity_id
_entity_poly.type
_entity_poly.pdbx_seq_one_letter_code
_entity_poly.pdbx_strand_id
1 'polypeptide(L)'
;RDPHGIVDPKDKYEVEEEVMTRLYGYRDKKTGKRVVAVALRNKDAVLLGQGGPEAGDICYWLTEGYNFDHADCLSTTYGDEETSVSPIFIAAGNGLKSGFTTDRIIRQIDFVPTIAILGGVRMPAQCEGAPVYPIFEEEF
;
A
#
# COMPACT_ATOMS: atom_id res chain seq x y z
N ARG A 1 -2.21 -13.92 18.89
CA ARG A 1 -1.06 -13.03 18.71
C ARG A 1 -0.99 -11.99 19.83
N ASP A 2 -2.09 -11.36 20.16
CA ASP A 2 -2.21 -10.49 21.30
C ASP A 2 -2.52 -11.34 22.54
N PRO A 3 -1.73 -11.30 23.62
CA PRO A 3 -2.03 -11.99 24.85
C PRO A 3 -3.37 -11.53 25.47
N HIS A 4 -3.93 -10.43 25.00
CA HIS A 4 -5.22 -9.88 25.41
C HIS A 4 -6.36 -10.19 24.42
N GLY A 5 -6.10 -10.97 23.38
CA GLY A 5 -7.13 -11.41 22.43
C GLY A 5 -8.22 -12.25 23.10
N ILE A 6 -9.49 -11.95 22.76
CA ILE A 6 -10.66 -12.63 23.37
C ILE A 6 -11.19 -13.80 22.53
N VAL A 7 -10.68 -13.95 21.29
CA VAL A 7 -11.10 -15.04 20.40
C VAL A 7 -10.29 -16.28 20.70
N ASP A 8 -10.96 -17.40 20.99
CA ASP A 8 -10.28 -18.68 21.14
C ASP A 8 -9.57 -19.04 19.82
N PRO A 9 -8.30 -19.47 19.86
CA PRO A 9 -7.56 -19.84 18.64
C PRO A 9 -8.27 -20.86 17.75
N LYS A 10 -9.07 -21.76 18.32
CA LYS A 10 -9.85 -22.75 17.56
C LYS A 10 -10.97 -22.12 16.73
N ASP A 11 -11.53 -20.99 17.20
CA ASP A 11 -12.65 -20.30 16.57
C ASP A 11 -12.17 -19.17 15.63
N LYS A 12 -10.86 -18.90 15.61
CA LYS A 12 -10.27 -17.80 14.87
C LYS A 12 -10.69 -17.78 13.39
N TYR A 13 -10.62 -18.94 12.75
CA TYR A 13 -10.92 -19.03 11.32
C TYR A 13 -12.38 -18.69 11.00
N GLU A 14 -13.30 -19.16 11.84
CA GLU A 14 -14.73 -18.88 11.70
C GLU A 14 -15.04 -17.39 11.93
N VAL A 15 -14.44 -16.80 12.96
CA VAL A 15 -14.58 -15.36 13.23
C VAL A 15 -14.03 -14.51 12.10
N GLU A 16 -12.84 -14.83 11.56
CA GLU A 16 -12.28 -14.15 10.40
C GLU A 16 -13.21 -14.24 9.19
N GLU A 17 -13.80 -15.41 8.94
CA GLU A 17 -14.74 -15.61 7.83
C GLU A 17 -16.01 -14.76 7.99
N GLU A 18 -16.56 -14.71 9.21
CA GLU A 18 -17.73 -13.89 9.51
C GLU A 18 -17.39 -12.39 9.28
N VAL A 19 -16.26 -11.91 9.78
CA VAL A 19 -15.84 -10.51 9.61
C VAL A 19 -15.67 -10.19 8.12
N MET A 20 -14.98 -11.04 7.37
CA MET A 20 -14.76 -10.83 5.93
C MET A 20 -16.10 -10.82 5.17
N THR A 21 -17.01 -11.72 5.51
CA THR A 21 -18.37 -11.77 4.92
C THR A 21 -19.12 -10.46 5.17
N ARG A 22 -19.07 -9.94 6.39
CA ARG A 22 -19.69 -8.65 6.74
C ARG A 22 -19.04 -7.48 5.98
N LEU A 23 -17.71 -7.47 5.88
CA LEU A 23 -16.98 -6.46 5.09
C LEU A 23 -17.41 -6.49 3.62
N TYR A 24 -17.49 -7.67 3.00
CA TYR A 24 -17.95 -7.79 1.62
C TYR A 24 -19.44 -7.44 1.44
N GLY A 25 -20.25 -7.64 2.47
CA GLY A 25 -21.67 -7.26 2.49
C GLY A 25 -21.90 -5.77 2.70
N TYR A 26 -20.89 -5.01 3.17
CA TYR A 26 -21.08 -3.63 3.52
C TYR A 26 -21.34 -2.76 2.28
N ARG A 27 -22.41 -1.96 2.36
CA ARG A 27 -22.84 -1.05 1.29
C ARG A 27 -22.99 0.37 1.81
N ASP A 28 -22.61 1.30 0.99
CA ASP A 28 -22.89 2.72 1.24
C ASP A 28 -24.40 2.93 1.29
N LYS A 29 -24.89 3.53 2.36
CA LYS A 29 -26.33 3.73 2.60
C LYS A 29 -26.97 4.69 1.60
N LYS A 30 -26.21 5.61 1.01
CA LYS A 30 -26.74 6.61 0.07
C LYS A 30 -26.75 6.09 -1.35
N THR A 31 -25.68 5.40 -1.74
CA THR A 31 -25.47 4.99 -3.14
C THR A 31 -25.75 3.51 -3.39
N GLY A 32 -25.85 2.68 -2.35
CA GLY A 32 -25.94 1.22 -2.45
C GLY A 32 -24.67 0.55 -2.96
N LYS A 33 -23.64 1.31 -3.28
CA LYS A 33 -22.36 0.79 -3.81
C LYS A 33 -21.62 -0.02 -2.73
N ARG A 34 -20.87 -1.00 -3.19
CA ARG A 34 -19.97 -1.80 -2.36
C ARG A 34 -18.80 -0.95 -1.89
N VAL A 35 -18.52 -0.97 -0.60
CA VAL A 35 -17.46 -0.13 0.01
C VAL A 35 -16.11 -0.86 0.07
N VAL A 36 -16.12 -2.16 0.36
CA VAL A 36 -14.89 -2.96 0.48
C VAL A 36 -14.65 -3.74 -0.80
N ALA A 37 -13.53 -3.48 -1.47
CA ALA A 37 -13.14 -4.17 -2.68
C ALA A 37 -12.58 -5.57 -2.39
N VAL A 38 -11.63 -5.63 -1.45
CA VAL A 38 -10.91 -6.86 -1.09
C VAL A 38 -10.76 -6.92 0.43
N ALA A 39 -10.93 -8.11 0.99
CA ALA A 39 -10.55 -8.43 2.37
C ALA A 39 -9.79 -9.76 2.36
N LEU A 40 -8.63 -9.79 3.01
CA LEU A 40 -7.75 -10.94 3.07
C LEU A 40 -7.36 -11.23 4.53
N ARG A 41 -7.20 -12.50 4.85
CA ARG A 41 -6.54 -12.87 6.11
C ARG A 41 -5.09 -12.42 6.10
N ASN A 42 -4.55 -12.14 7.25
CA ASN A 42 -3.15 -11.73 7.42
C ASN A 42 -2.17 -12.63 6.64
N LYS A 43 -2.34 -13.94 6.74
CA LYS A 43 -1.46 -14.91 6.06
C LYS A 43 -1.49 -14.79 4.53
N ASP A 44 -2.62 -14.38 3.96
CA ASP A 44 -2.82 -14.29 2.52
C ASP A 44 -2.41 -12.88 2.01
N ALA A 45 -2.54 -11.86 2.87
CA ALA A 45 -2.13 -10.49 2.57
C ALA A 45 -0.62 -10.33 2.37
N VAL A 46 0.18 -11.28 2.84
CA VAL A 46 1.63 -11.33 2.61
C VAL A 46 1.97 -11.34 1.12
N LEU A 47 1.14 -11.96 0.28
CA LEU A 47 1.32 -11.96 -1.18
C LEU A 47 1.26 -10.56 -1.81
N LEU A 48 0.60 -9.62 -1.13
CA LEU A 48 0.50 -8.21 -1.54
C LEU A 48 1.48 -7.30 -0.78
N GLY A 49 2.47 -7.86 -0.10
CA GLY A 49 3.41 -7.10 0.73
C GLY A 49 2.81 -6.57 2.02
N GLN A 50 1.63 -7.07 2.41
CA GLN A 50 0.94 -6.72 3.65
C GLN A 50 0.88 -7.96 4.56
N GLY A 51 0.41 -7.81 5.79
CA GLY A 51 0.37 -8.93 6.73
C GLY A 51 1.68 -9.08 7.51
N GLY A 52 1.88 -10.25 8.11
CA GLY A 52 3.03 -10.52 8.99
C GLY A 52 2.71 -10.40 10.48
N PRO A 53 3.71 -10.55 11.37
CA PRO A 53 3.49 -10.67 12.82
C PRO A 53 2.94 -9.38 13.46
N GLU A 54 3.27 -8.22 12.91
CA GLU A 54 2.88 -6.90 13.43
C GLU A 54 1.60 -6.36 12.79
N ALA A 55 1.08 -7.04 11.75
CA ALA A 55 -0.15 -6.63 11.07
C ALA A 55 -1.39 -7.21 11.75
N GLY A 56 -2.55 -6.57 11.54
CA GLY A 56 -3.85 -7.07 11.98
C GLY A 56 -4.21 -8.42 11.38
N ASP A 57 -5.23 -9.08 11.92
CA ASP A 57 -5.67 -10.40 11.48
C ASP A 57 -6.32 -10.38 10.09
N ILE A 58 -6.94 -9.25 9.71
CA ILE A 58 -7.57 -9.03 8.42
C ILE A 58 -7.07 -7.73 7.82
N CYS A 59 -6.58 -7.79 6.59
CA CYS A 59 -6.26 -6.64 5.76
C CYS A 59 -7.39 -6.41 4.76
N TYR A 60 -7.83 -5.16 4.58
CA TYR A 60 -8.86 -4.86 3.61
C TYR A 60 -8.57 -3.57 2.84
N TRP A 61 -9.07 -3.50 1.63
CA TRP A 61 -8.96 -2.36 0.72
C TRP A 61 -10.35 -1.88 0.34
N LEU A 62 -10.49 -0.58 0.23
CA LEU A 62 -11.75 0.03 -0.18
C LEU A 62 -11.90 0.06 -1.70
N THR A 63 -13.14 0.10 -2.16
CA THR A 63 -13.47 0.34 -3.56
C THR A 63 -13.09 1.77 -3.93
N GLU A 64 -12.74 1.99 -5.19
CA GLU A 64 -12.47 3.31 -5.74
C GLU A 64 -13.58 4.31 -5.38
N GLY A 65 -13.19 5.52 -5.01
CA GLY A 65 -14.09 6.56 -4.50
C GLY A 65 -14.38 6.49 -2.99
N TYR A 66 -13.86 5.47 -2.30
CA TYR A 66 -13.86 5.41 -0.83
C TYR A 66 -12.43 5.44 -0.31
N ASN A 67 -12.24 6.10 0.82
CA ASN A 67 -10.93 6.19 1.44
C ASN A 67 -11.05 6.13 2.96
N PHE A 68 -9.94 5.87 3.65
CA PHE A 68 -9.84 6.02 5.09
C PHE A 68 -9.55 7.46 5.45
N ASP A 69 -10.22 7.95 6.47
CA ASP A 69 -9.73 9.10 7.19
C ASP A 69 -8.49 8.68 8.00
N HIS A 70 -7.38 9.23 7.62
CA HIS A 70 -6.16 9.08 8.39
C HIS A 70 -6.13 10.25 9.35
N ALA A 71 -6.44 10.01 10.62
CA ALA A 71 -6.54 11.01 11.67
C ALA A 71 -5.50 12.12 11.50
N ASP A 72 -5.93 13.37 11.59
CA ASP A 72 -5.12 14.58 11.43
C ASP A 72 -4.54 14.83 10.02
N CYS A 73 -4.89 14.06 9.05
CA CYS A 73 -4.63 14.41 7.66
C CYS A 73 -5.57 15.52 7.23
N LEU A 74 -5.01 16.68 6.97
CA LEU A 74 -5.69 17.75 6.30
C LEU A 74 -6.22 17.24 4.96
N SER A 75 -7.52 16.93 5.00
CA SER A 75 -8.37 16.76 3.83
C SER A 75 -7.73 16.13 2.59
N THR A 76 -7.71 14.88 2.56
CA THR A 76 -8.02 14.23 1.32
C THR A 76 -9.51 14.48 1.07
N THR A 77 -9.83 15.18 0.02
CA THR A 77 -11.21 15.34 -0.42
C THR A 77 -11.67 13.97 -0.90
N TYR A 78 -12.42 13.28 -0.06
CA TYR A 78 -12.89 11.94 -0.36
C TYR A 78 -13.98 11.96 -1.40
N GLY A 79 -13.92 11.02 -2.33
CA GLY A 79 -14.97 10.81 -3.31
C GLY A 79 -14.93 11.76 -4.49
N ASP A 80 -13.82 12.47 -4.69
CA ASP A 80 -13.55 13.10 -5.97
C ASP A 80 -13.07 12.02 -6.93
N GLU A 81 -13.77 11.81 -8.01
CA GLU A 81 -13.47 10.80 -9.02
C GLU A 81 -12.09 10.99 -9.67
N GLU A 82 -11.52 12.19 -9.50
CA GLU A 82 -10.19 12.56 -10.01
C GLU A 82 -9.05 12.29 -9.03
N THR A 83 -9.34 11.86 -7.79
CA THR A 83 -8.27 11.56 -6.81
C THR A 83 -7.61 10.21 -7.11
N SER A 84 -6.31 10.24 -7.30
CA SER A 84 -5.48 9.04 -7.51
C SER A 84 -4.77 8.64 -6.22
N VAL A 85 -4.70 7.34 -5.96
CA VAL A 85 -3.81 6.76 -4.95
C VAL A 85 -2.36 6.66 -5.44
N SER A 86 -2.10 7.10 -6.67
CA SER A 86 -0.77 7.15 -7.26
C SER A 86 -0.17 8.54 -7.05
N PRO A 87 0.65 8.74 -6.01
CA PRO A 87 1.28 10.03 -5.77
C PRO A 87 2.28 10.36 -6.89
N ILE A 88 2.52 11.66 -7.07
CA ILE A 88 3.57 12.11 -7.98
C ILE A 88 4.95 11.78 -7.40
N PHE A 89 5.88 11.38 -8.27
CA PHE A 89 7.30 11.25 -7.96
C PHE A 89 8.08 12.37 -8.64
N ILE A 90 8.79 13.17 -7.86
CA ILE A 90 9.68 14.24 -8.34
C ILE A 90 11.03 14.05 -7.69
N ALA A 91 12.10 14.07 -8.48
CA ALA A 91 13.47 13.98 -7.99
C ALA A 91 14.35 15.01 -8.70
N ALA A 92 15.27 15.62 -7.97
CA ALA A 92 16.27 16.52 -8.51
C ALA A 92 17.56 16.40 -7.69
N GLY A 93 18.69 16.49 -8.34
CA GLY A 93 20.00 16.40 -7.69
C GLY A 93 21.10 15.93 -8.64
N ASN A 94 22.30 15.82 -8.12
CA ASN A 94 23.45 15.31 -8.86
C ASN A 94 23.23 13.85 -9.27
N GLY A 95 23.60 13.50 -10.49
CA GLY A 95 23.42 12.17 -11.06
C GLY A 95 22.02 11.89 -11.62
N LEU A 96 21.10 12.88 -11.55
CA LEU A 96 19.74 12.77 -12.10
C LEU A 96 19.58 13.61 -13.35
N LYS A 97 18.96 13.04 -14.38
CA LYS A 97 18.63 13.74 -15.63
C LYS A 97 17.76 14.96 -15.37
N SER A 98 18.16 16.10 -15.92
CA SER A 98 17.34 17.30 -15.91
C SER A 98 16.27 17.25 -17.00
N GLY A 99 15.05 17.70 -16.68
CA GLY A 99 13.94 17.77 -17.64
C GLY A 99 13.44 16.43 -18.14
N PHE A 100 13.77 15.34 -17.45
CA PHE A 100 13.30 14.00 -17.80
C PHE A 100 11.90 13.73 -17.22
N THR A 101 11.03 13.12 -18.04
CA THR A 101 9.70 12.67 -17.62
C THR A 101 9.52 11.24 -18.03
N THR A 102 8.82 10.46 -17.24
CA THR A 102 8.50 9.06 -17.53
C THR A 102 7.10 8.70 -17.06
N ASP A 103 6.40 7.89 -17.82
CA ASP A 103 5.11 7.28 -17.48
C ASP A 103 5.28 5.91 -16.81
N ARG A 104 6.52 5.51 -16.53
CA ARG A 104 6.79 4.26 -15.80
C ARG A 104 6.17 4.31 -14.40
N ILE A 105 5.46 3.27 -14.02
CA ILE A 105 5.00 3.09 -12.65
C ILE A 105 6.21 2.84 -11.75
N ILE A 106 6.41 3.73 -10.76
CA ILE A 106 7.44 3.64 -9.75
C ILE A 106 6.75 3.25 -8.44
N ARG A 107 7.22 2.18 -7.82
CA ARG A 107 6.70 1.72 -6.53
C ARG A 107 7.49 2.36 -5.39
N GLN A 108 6.85 2.56 -4.24
CA GLN A 108 7.52 3.11 -3.06
C GLN A 108 8.77 2.31 -2.65
N ILE A 109 8.76 1.00 -2.83
CA ILE A 109 9.90 0.13 -2.54
C ILE A 109 11.10 0.34 -3.48
N ASP A 110 10.91 1.02 -4.61
CA ASP A 110 11.96 1.33 -5.59
C ASP A 110 12.83 2.53 -5.15
N PHE A 111 12.42 3.28 -4.12
CA PHE A 111 13.15 4.47 -3.67
C PHE A 111 14.47 4.12 -2.99
N VAL A 112 14.48 3.17 -2.08
CA VAL A 112 15.71 2.80 -1.34
C VAL A 112 16.80 2.31 -2.29
N PRO A 113 16.56 1.37 -3.20
CA PRO A 113 17.57 0.96 -4.18
C PRO A 113 18.01 2.09 -5.11
N THR A 114 17.12 3.01 -5.47
CA THR A 114 17.46 4.19 -6.28
C THR A 114 18.40 5.13 -5.53
N ILE A 115 18.10 5.45 -4.27
CA ILE A 115 18.93 6.30 -3.41
C ILE A 115 20.29 5.64 -3.14
N ALA A 116 20.32 4.31 -2.96
CA ALA A 116 21.57 3.59 -2.73
C ALA A 116 22.56 3.74 -3.91
N ILE A 117 22.07 3.66 -5.15
CA ILE A 117 22.89 3.90 -6.35
C ILE A 117 23.40 5.35 -6.38
N LEU A 118 22.52 6.34 -6.20
CA LEU A 118 22.92 7.76 -6.20
C LEU A 118 23.96 8.08 -5.11
N GLY A 119 23.84 7.42 -3.96
CA GLY A 119 24.75 7.61 -2.85
C GLY A 119 26.03 6.76 -2.93
N GLY A 120 26.18 5.90 -3.94
CA GLY A 120 27.31 5.00 -4.06
C GLY A 120 27.42 4.02 -2.90
N VAL A 121 26.31 3.69 -2.25
CA VAL A 121 26.28 2.80 -1.09
C VAL A 121 25.67 1.45 -1.43
N ARG A 122 26.07 0.43 -0.68
CA ARG A 122 25.54 -0.92 -0.87
C ARG A 122 24.05 -0.95 -0.54
N MET A 123 23.29 -1.56 -1.43
CA MET A 123 21.88 -1.83 -1.25
C MET A 123 21.64 -2.74 -0.04
N PRO A 124 20.70 -2.41 0.86
CA PRO A 124 20.30 -3.32 1.93
C PRO A 124 19.79 -4.65 1.37
N ALA A 125 20.13 -5.76 2.05
CA ALA A 125 19.72 -7.09 1.59
C ALA A 125 18.20 -7.32 1.61
N GLN A 126 17.47 -6.51 2.37
CA GLN A 126 16.01 -6.57 2.48
C GLN A 126 15.29 -5.78 1.38
N CYS A 127 16.01 -5.08 0.50
CA CYS A 127 15.40 -4.36 -0.60
C CYS A 127 14.79 -5.32 -1.62
N GLU A 128 13.50 -5.18 -1.88
CA GLU A 128 12.74 -5.95 -2.87
C GLU A 128 12.43 -5.11 -4.13
N GLY A 129 12.64 -3.80 -4.07
CA GLY A 129 12.42 -2.89 -5.20
C GLY A 129 13.56 -2.91 -6.21
N ALA A 130 13.33 -2.29 -7.35
CA ALA A 130 14.31 -2.10 -8.41
C ALA A 130 14.68 -0.62 -8.55
N PRO A 131 15.96 -0.28 -8.76
CA PRO A 131 16.35 1.09 -9.04
C PRO A 131 15.63 1.66 -10.25
N VAL A 132 15.32 2.94 -10.21
CA VAL A 132 14.66 3.65 -11.31
C VAL A 132 15.75 4.12 -12.30
N TYR A 133 16.40 3.19 -12.97
CA TYR A 133 17.52 3.44 -13.87
C TYR A 133 17.32 4.56 -14.89
N PRO A 134 16.15 4.73 -15.54
CA PRO A 134 15.97 5.74 -16.58
C PRO A 134 16.20 7.19 -16.12
N ILE A 135 16.14 7.47 -14.82
CA ILE A 135 16.31 8.81 -14.29
C ILE A 135 17.77 9.22 -14.09
N PHE A 136 18.72 8.27 -14.14
CA PHE A 136 20.14 8.56 -13.94
C PHE A 136 20.78 9.18 -15.17
N GLU A 137 21.74 10.08 -14.98
CA GLU A 137 22.55 10.68 -16.05
C GLU A 137 23.46 9.64 -16.69
N GLU A 138 24.04 8.75 -15.90
CA GLU A 138 24.90 7.66 -16.35
C GLU A 138 24.08 6.44 -16.75
N GLU A 139 24.51 5.76 -17.81
CA GLU A 139 23.99 4.45 -18.19
C GLU A 139 24.73 3.38 -17.37
N PHE A 140 23.97 2.50 -16.71
CA PHE A 140 24.46 1.39 -15.88
C PHE A 140 24.31 0.06 -16.60
#